data_0b40be7efbe858423894e45d1ef7964e
#
_entry.id   0b40be7efbe858423894e45d1ef7964e
#
_cell.length_a   1.000
_cell.length_b   1.000
_cell.length_c   1.000
_cell.angle_alpha   90.00
_cell.angle_beta   90.00
_cell.angle_gamma   90.00
#
_symmetry.space_group_name_H-M   'P 1'
#
loop_
_entity.id
_entity.type
_entity.pdbx_description
1 polymer ?
#
loop_
_entity_poly.entity_id
_entity_poly.type
_entity_poly.pdbx_seq_one_letter_code
_entity_poly.pdbx_strand_id
1 'polypeptide(L)'
;MERKTLLTAPPQTTVIKAAKLMARRNVGAVLVVEHQHLTGIFTERDPVFRVVARGLDSRTTRLVDVMTKDPKTVSPDKSFRYALLVMDENHFRHLPVVENGKLIGVISSRNALDPDLEEFVAESEKASGRNRVSRS
;
A
#
# COMPACT_ATOMS: atom_id res chain seq x y z
N MET A 1 4.66 9.54 13.61
CA MET A 1 4.49 9.61 12.17
C MET A 1 3.01 9.61 11.81
N GLU A 2 2.61 10.51 10.99
CA GLU A 2 1.24 10.54 10.51
C GLU A 2 1.00 9.46 9.47
N ARG A 3 -0.21 8.95 9.47
CA ARG A 3 -0.59 7.92 8.52
C ARG A 3 -1.52 8.43 7.44
N LYS A 4 -1.34 9.67 7.04
CA LYS A 4 -2.21 10.26 6.02
C LYS A 4 -2.04 9.63 4.64
N THR A 5 -0.95 8.89 4.44
CA THR A 5 -0.77 8.15 3.18
C THR A 5 -1.41 6.77 3.22
N LEU A 6 -1.97 6.36 4.36
CA LEU A 6 -2.60 5.06 4.50
C LEU A 6 -4.10 5.21 4.32
N LEU A 7 -4.62 4.62 3.26
CA LEU A 7 -6.05 4.62 2.97
C LEU A 7 -6.52 3.18 2.89
N THR A 8 -7.50 2.82 3.71
CA THR A 8 -8.05 1.47 3.70
C THR A 8 -9.53 1.50 3.34
N ALA A 9 -10.03 0.40 2.81
CA ALA A 9 -11.43 0.27 2.46
C ALA A 9 -11.82 -1.22 2.46
N PRO A 10 -13.10 -1.53 2.74
CA PRO A 10 -13.55 -2.92 2.64
C PRO A 10 -13.68 -3.36 1.19
N PRO A 11 -13.69 -4.69 0.95
CA PRO A 11 -13.72 -5.23 -0.42
C PRO A 11 -14.95 -4.83 -1.23
N GLN A 12 -16.06 -4.53 -0.58
CA GLN A 12 -17.30 -4.18 -1.26
C GLN A 12 -17.33 -2.75 -1.76
N THR A 13 -16.36 -1.93 -1.38
CA THR A 13 -16.30 -0.54 -1.82
C THR A 13 -16.24 -0.48 -3.34
N THR A 14 -17.04 0.42 -3.94
CA THR A 14 -17.01 0.57 -5.38
C THR A 14 -15.75 1.30 -5.84
N VAL A 15 -15.37 1.03 -7.08
CA VAL A 15 -14.19 1.65 -7.66
C VAL A 15 -14.30 3.17 -7.64
N ILE A 16 -15.49 3.71 -7.99
CA ILE A 16 -15.64 5.16 -8.03
C ILE A 16 -15.45 5.79 -6.64
N LYS A 17 -15.96 5.14 -5.61
CA LYS A 17 -15.79 5.65 -4.24
C LYS A 17 -14.32 5.63 -3.84
N ALA A 18 -13.64 4.54 -4.14
CA ALA A 18 -12.22 4.41 -3.83
C ALA A 18 -11.40 5.48 -4.58
N ALA A 19 -11.71 5.67 -5.86
CA ALA A 19 -11.00 6.66 -6.67
C ALA A 19 -11.19 8.08 -6.11
N LYS A 20 -12.40 8.40 -5.67
CA LYS A 20 -12.65 9.71 -5.08
C LYS A 20 -11.88 9.91 -3.78
N LEU A 21 -11.78 8.88 -2.97
CA LEU A 21 -11.01 8.95 -1.74
C LEU A 21 -9.52 9.12 -2.03
N MET A 22 -9.01 8.39 -3.02
CA MET A 22 -7.61 8.52 -3.41
C MET A 22 -7.30 9.93 -3.90
N ALA A 23 -8.18 10.49 -4.72
CA ALA A 23 -8.00 11.84 -5.24
C ALA A 23 -8.05 12.87 -4.12
N ARG A 24 -9.00 12.71 -3.20
CA ARG A 24 -9.15 13.65 -2.09
C ARG A 24 -7.94 13.64 -1.18
N ARG A 25 -7.37 12.48 -0.92
CA ARG A 25 -6.21 12.35 -0.05
C ARG A 25 -4.88 12.44 -0.77
N ASN A 26 -4.93 12.49 -2.09
CA ASN A 26 -3.73 12.50 -2.93
C ASN A 26 -2.81 11.32 -2.63
N VAL A 27 -3.40 10.13 -2.58
CA VAL A 27 -2.64 8.89 -2.37
C VAL A 27 -2.84 7.97 -3.57
N GLY A 28 -1.85 7.12 -3.82
CA GLY A 28 -1.84 6.26 -5.00
C GLY A 28 -2.28 4.83 -4.76
N ALA A 29 -2.74 4.51 -3.57
CA ALA A 29 -3.14 3.14 -3.27
C ALA A 29 -4.20 3.09 -2.19
N VAL A 30 -5.09 2.10 -2.30
CA VAL A 30 -6.05 1.74 -1.27
C VAL A 30 -5.71 0.33 -0.83
N LEU A 31 -5.51 0.14 0.46
CA LEU A 31 -5.28 -1.18 1.04
C LEU A 31 -6.65 -1.75 1.39
N VAL A 32 -6.98 -2.89 0.79
CA VAL A 32 -8.29 -3.52 0.98
C VAL A 32 -8.19 -4.42 2.20
N VAL A 33 -9.01 -4.12 3.21
CA VAL A 33 -8.93 -4.79 4.51
C VAL A 33 -10.29 -5.35 4.87
N GLU A 34 -10.31 -6.59 5.33
CA GLU A 34 -11.52 -7.24 5.80
C GLU A 34 -11.19 -7.95 7.11
N HIS A 35 -11.98 -7.68 8.16
CA HIS A 35 -11.74 -8.28 9.47
C HIS A 35 -10.32 -8.03 9.96
N GLN A 36 -9.81 -6.81 9.72
CA GLN A 36 -8.48 -6.37 10.12
C GLN A 36 -7.34 -7.04 9.36
N HIS A 37 -7.66 -7.87 8.37
CA HIS A 37 -6.64 -8.53 7.54
C HIS A 37 -6.56 -7.89 6.17
N LEU A 38 -5.34 -7.71 5.70
CA LEU A 38 -5.11 -7.20 4.35
C LEU A 38 -5.48 -8.28 3.34
N THR A 39 -6.44 -7.99 2.46
CA THR A 39 -6.90 -8.94 1.45
C THR A 39 -6.50 -8.55 0.05
N GLY A 40 -6.16 -7.28 -0.18
CA GLY A 40 -5.78 -6.86 -1.51
C GLY A 40 -5.26 -5.45 -1.52
N ILE A 41 -4.81 -5.03 -2.70
CA ILE A 41 -4.37 -3.67 -2.93
C ILE A 41 -4.93 -3.18 -4.26
N PHE A 42 -5.37 -1.93 -4.28
CA PHE A 42 -5.91 -1.28 -5.45
C PHE A 42 -5.14 0.01 -5.65
N THR A 43 -4.47 0.16 -6.79
CA THR A 43 -3.58 1.29 -7.03
C THR A 43 -4.14 2.20 -8.11
N GLU A 44 -3.49 3.35 -8.29
CA GLU A 44 -3.91 4.36 -9.27
C GLU A 44 -3.86 3.85 -10.72
N ARG A 45 -3.14 2.76 -10.98
CA ARG A 45 -3.13 2.17 -12.32
C ARG A 45 -4.38 1.32 -12.58
N ASP A 46 -4.97 0.77 -11.54
CA ASP A 46 -6.03 -0.21 -11.70
C ASP A 46 -7.30 0.34 -12.35
N PRO A 47 -7.74 1.57 -12.06
CA PRO A 47 -8.92 2.10 -12.75
C PRO A 47 -8.75 2.12 -14.26
N VAL A 48 -7.55 2.43 -14.75
CA VAL A 48 -7.32 2.47 -16.19
C VAL A 48 -7.23 1.05 -16.75
N PHE A 49 -6.38 0.22 -16.19
CA PHE A 49 -6.06 -1.08 -16.78
C PHE A 49 -7.08 -2.16 -16.48
N ARG A 50 -7.77 -2.08 -15.35
CA ARG A 50 -8.66 -3.14 -14.92
C ARG A 50 -10.13 -2.76 -14.93
N VAL A 51 -10.44 -1.49 -15.10
CA VAL A 51 -11.82 -1.02 -15.14
C VAL A 51 -12.12 -0.42 -16.50
N VAL A 52 -11.47 0.69 -16.85
CA VAL A 52 -11.76 1.38 -18.10
C VAL A 52 -11.39 0.50 -19.29
N ALA A 53 -10.19 -0.07 -19.31
CA ALA A 53 -9.75 -0.89 -20.44
C ALA A 53 -10.60 -2.14 -20.63
N ARG A 54 -11.25 -2.62 -19.58
CA ARG A 54 -12.12 -3.79 -19.64
C ARG A 54 -13.58 -3.44 -19.88
N GLY A 55 -13.89 -2.16 -19.99
CA GLY A 55 -15.27 -1.72 -20.20
C GLY A 55 -16.18 -1.87 -19.01
N LEU A 56 -15.62 -1.93 -17.80
CA LEU A 56 -16.40 -2.08 -16.58
C LEU A 56 -16.90 -0.73 -16.10
N ASP A 57 -18.02 -0.74 -15.37
CA ASP A 57 -18.61 0.47 -14.81
C ASP A 57 -18.05 0.69 -13.40
N SER A 58 -17.35 1.80 -13.21
CA SER A 58 -16.73 2.10 -11.92
C SER A 58 -17.75 2.30 -10.80
N ARG A 59 -18.99 2.58 -11.14
CA ARG A 59 -20.05 2.80 -10.14
C ARG A 59 -20.62 1.51 -9.59
N THR A 60 -20.42 0.40 -10.29
CA THR A 60 -20.94 -0.90 -9.87
C THR A 60 -19.85 -1.93 -9.61
N THR A 61 -18.66 -1.73 -10.15
CA THR A 61 -17.54 -2.63 -9.93
C THR A 61 -16.95 -2.40 -8.54
N ARG A 62 -16.73 -3.48 -7.79
CA ARG A 62 -16.20 -3.40 -6.44
C ARG A 62 -14.71 -3.69 -6.44
N LEU A 63 -14.05 -3.22 -5.38
CA LEU A 63 -12.60 -3.43 -5.26
C LEU A 63 -12.23 -4.91 -5.34
N VAL A 64 -13.03 -5.77 -4.71
CA VAL A 64 -12.76 -7.21 -4.70
C VAL A 64 -12.70 -7.80 -6.11
N ASP A 65 -13.40 -7.17 -7.05
CA ASP A 65 -13.46 -7.68 -8.42
C ASP A 65 -12.22 -7.34 -9.23
N VAL A 66 -11.48 -6.32 -8.84
CA VAL A 66 -10.40 -5.78 -9.68
C VAL A 66 -9.09 -5.54 -8.92
N MET A 67 -9.06 -5.73 -7.63
CA MET A 67 -7.85 -5.53 -6.85
C MET A 67 -6.84 -6.63 -7.10
N THR A 68 -5.58 -6.38 -6.74
CA THR A 68 -4.58 -7.44 -6.65
C THR A 68 -4.78 -8.14 -5.31
N LYS A 69 -5.06 -9.44 -5.36
CA LYS A 69 -5.31 -10.24 -4.15
C LYS A 69 -4.00 -10.72 -3.56
N ASP A 70 -3.98 -10.85 -2.24
CA ASP A 70 -2.81 -11.36 -1.51
C ASP A 70 -1.53 -10.65 -1.94
N PRO A 71 -1.48 -9.33 -1.79
CA PRO A 71 -0.32 -8.57 -2.26
C PRO A 71 0.92 -8.93 -1.46
N LYS A 72 2.07 -8.74 -2.06
CA LYS A 72 3.33 -8.88 -1.33
C LYS A 72 3.40 -7.81 -0.25
N THR A 73 3.95 -8.19 0.90
CA THR A 73 4.07 -7.31 2.05
C THR A 73 5.49 -7.37 2.58
N VAL A 74 5.79 -6.45 3.49
CA VAL A 74 7.06 -6.44 4.17
C VAL A 74 6.80 -6.20 5.65
N SER A 75 7.63 -6.78 6.51
CA SER A 75 7.55 -6.53 7.94
C SER A 75 8.34 -5.28 8.30
N PRO A 76 7.98 -4.59 9.41
CA PRO A 76 8.64 -3.33 9.77
C PRO A 76 10.10 -3.50 10.20
N ASP A 77 10.53 -4.74 10.44
CA ASP A 77 11.92 -4.99 10.82
C ASP A 77 12.88 -5.01 9.63
N LYS A 78 12.35 -4.96 8.41
CA LYS A 78 13.18 -4.90 7.21
C LYS A 78 13.58 -3.46 6.92
N SER A 79 14.72 -3.29 6.27
CA SER A 79 15.20 -1.97 5.92
C SER A 79 14.38 -1.38 4.79
N PHE A 80 14.41 -0.05 4.70
CA PHE A 80 13.78 0.66 3.59
C PHE A 80 14.39 0.20 2.25
N ARG A 81 15.70 -0.02 2.25
CA ARG A 81 16.38 -0.51 1.05
C ARG A 81 15.84 -1.86 0.61
N TYR A 82 15.59 -2.77 1.56
CA TYR A 82 15.01 -4.06 1.24
C TYR A 82 13.64 -3.89 0.59
N ALA A 83 12.82 -2.99 1.14
CA ALA A 83 11.50 -2.74 0.59
C ALA A 83 11.59 -2.22 -0.84
N LEU A 84 12.52 -1.31 -1.09
CA LEU A 84 12.71 -0.78 -2.45
C LEU A 84 13.12 -1.88 -3.42
N LEU A 85 13.96 -2.81 -2.98
CA LEU A 85 14.37 -3.94 -3.82
C LEU A 85 13.18 -4.83 -4.16
N VAL A 86 12.32 -5.11 -3.18
CA VAL A 86 11.13 -5.93 -3.42
C VAL A 86 10.22 -5.25 -4.44
N MET A 87 10.03 -3.95 -4.31
CA MET A 87 9.20 -3.21 -5.25
C MET A 87 9.79 -3.24 -6.65
N ASP A 88 11.09 -3.07 -6.76
CA ASP A 88 11.77 -3.07 -8.06
C ASP A 88 11.70 -4.43 -8.73
N GLU A 89 11.98 -5.50 -7.99
CA GLU A 89 11.96 -6.84 -8.54
C GLU A 89 10.59 -7.27 -9.03
N ASN A 90 9.54 -6.77 -8.40
CA ASN A 90 8.18 -7.16 -8.73
C ASN A 90 7.43 -6.09 -9.52
N HIS A 91 8.10 -4.98 -9.85
CA HIS A 91 7.50 -3.86 -10.57
C HIS A 91 6.31 -3.26 -9.82
N PHE A 92 6.40 -3.24 -8.51
CA PHE A 92 5.40 -2.60 -7.65
C PHE A 92 5.81 -1.17 -7.36
N ARG A 93 4.83 -0.30 -7.19
CA ARG A 93 5.06 1.05 -6.72
C ARG A 93 4.62 1.26 -5.29
N HIS A 94 3.97 0.27 -4.70
CA HIS A 94 3.42 0.32 -3.36
C HIS A 94 3.64 -1.01 -2.69
N LEU A 95 4.05 -0.99 -1.43
CA LEU A 95 4.33 -2.21 -0.68
C LEU A 95 3.75 -2.05 0.72
N PRO A 96 2.73 -2.84 1.06
CA PRO A 96 2.14 -2.77 2.41
C PRO A 96 3.12 -3.27 3.46
N VAL A 97 3.09 -2.62 4.62
CA VAL A 97 3.87 -3.02 5.78
C VAL A 97 2.95 -3.69 6.77
N VAL A 98 3.25 -4.94 7.11
CA VAL A 98 2.39 -5.76 7.95
C VAL A 98 3.20 -6.31 9.12
N GLU A 99 2.60 -6.29 10.31
CA GLU A 99 3.23 -6.84 11.50
C GLU A 99 2.21 -7.69 12.24
N ASN A 100 2.56 -8.96 12.47
CA ASN A 100 1.66 -9.90 13.16
C ASN A 100 0.29 -9.97 12.51
N GLY A 101 0.27 -9.98 11.17
CA GLY A 101 -0.96 -10.05 10.39
C GLY A 101 -1.72 -8.75 10.27
N LYS A 102 -1.26 -7.68 10.90
CA LYS A 102 -1.96 -6.40 10.87
C LYS A 102 -1.25 -5.41 9.97
N LEU A 103 -2.05 -4.71 9.17
CA LEU A 103 -1.54 -3.65 8.31
C LEU A 103 -1.16 -2.44 9.16
N ILE A 104 0.10 -1.99 9.05
CA ILE A 104 0.56 -0.84 9.81
C ILE A 104 1.00 0.33 8.93
N GLY A 105 1.15 0.11 7.63
CA GLY A 105 1.54 1.21 6.77
C GLY A 105 1.72 0.76 5.34
N VAL A 106 2.15 1.67 4.49
CA VAL A 106 2.45 1.39 3.09
C VAL A 106 3.67 2.20 2.67
N ILE A 107 4.53 1.59 1.89
CA ILE A 107 5.70 2.27 1.32
C ILE A 107 5.42 2.50 -0.15
N SER A 108 5.65 3.72 -0.62
CA SER A 108 5.49 4.08 -2.02
C SER A 108 6.84 4.47 -2.60
N SER A 109 7.12 3.99 -3.81
CA SER A 109 8.39 4.30 -4.47
C SER A 109 8.52 5.78 -4.78
N ARG A 110 7.41 6.48 -5.02
CA ARG A 110 7.48 7.91 -5.30
C ARG A 110 7.75 8.74 -4.05
N ASN A 111 7.64 8.12 -2.86
CA ASN A 111 7.94 8.76 -1.59
C ASN A 111 9.30 8.34 -1.06
N ALA A 112 10.14 7.79 -1.91
CA ALA A 112 11.42 7.25 -1.47
C ALA A 112 12.31 8.30 -0.80
N LEU A 113 12.11 9.57 -1.13
CA LEU A 113 12.88 10.66 -0.53
C LEU A 113 12.08 11.42 0.53
N ASP A 114 10.90 10.90 0.90
CA ASP A 114 10.05 11.56 1.89
C ASP A 114 10.64 11.34 3.28
N PRO A 115 11.01 12.41 4.00
CA PRO A 115 11.57 12.25 5.34
C PRO A 115 10.63 11.55 6.31
N ASP A 116 9.32 11.77 6.17
CA ASP A 116 8.36 11.13 7.07
C ASP A 116 8.37 9.62 6.90
N LEU A 117 8.49 9.15 5.65
CA LEU A 117 8.55 7.71 5.39
C LEU A 117 9.83 7.10 5.92
N GLU A 118 10.96 7.78 5.72
CA GLU A 118 12.22 7.31 6.27
C GLU A 118 12.17 7.25 7.79
N GLU A 119 11.56 8.27 8.40
CA GLU A 119 11.40 8.31 9.84
C GLU A 119 10.57 7.13 10.34
N PHE A 120 9.49 6.80 9.63
CA PHE A 120 8.65 5.66 9.99
C PHE A 120 9.46 4.37 9.99
N VAL A 121 10.22 4.13 8.92
CA VAL A 121 11.01 2.92 8.81
C VAL A 121 12.07 2.87 9.92
N ALA A 122 12.74 3.99 10.16
CA ALA A 122 13.77 4.06 11.20
C ALA A 122 13.19 3.79 12.58
N GLU A 123 12.01 4.35 12.87
CA GLU A 123 11.36 4.10 14.15
C GLU A 123 10.96 2.65 14.31
N SER A 124 10.48 2.03 13.24
CA SER A 124 10.14 0.61 13.27
C SER A 124 11.36 -0.24 13.56
N GLU A 125 12.50 0.10 12.97
CA GLU A 125 13.73 -0.62 13.22
C GLU A 125 14.18 -0.46 14.66
N LYS A 126 14.06 0.74 15.22
CA LYS A 126 14.38 0.97 16.61
C LYS A 126 13.48 0.18 17.55
N ALA A 127 12.19 0.16 17.24
CA ALA A 127 11.23 -0.55 18.06
C ALA A 127 11.50 -2.05 18.08
N SER A 128 12.07 -2.58 17.00
CA SER A 128 12.40 -4.00 16.93
C SER A 128 13.71 -4.32 17.66
N GLY A 129 14.41 -3.30 18.18
CA GLY A 129 15.67 -3.50 18.88
C GLY A 129 16.84 -3.84 17.97
N ARG A 130 16.73 -3.59 16.70
CA ARG A 130 17.77 -3.95 15.74
C ARG A 130 18.65 -2.77 15.42
N ASN A 131 19.92 -3.07 15.24
CA ASN A 131 20.85 -2.09 14.75
C ASN A 131 20.93 -2.24 13.24
N ARG A 132 20.42 -1.27 12.52
CA ARG A 132 20.26 -1.36 11.07
C ARG A 132 21.41 -0.70 10.33
N VAL A 133 22.58 -1.23 10.57
CA VAL A 133 23.78 -0.73 9.92
C VAL A 133 23.64 -0.73 8.40
N SER A 134 22.91 -1.68 7.88
CA SER A 134 22.80 -1.93 6.45
C SER A 134 21.78 -1.08 5.74
N ARG A 135 21.35 0.00 6.32
CA ARG A 135 20.39 0.87 5.65
C ARG A 135 20.94 1.49 4.37
N SER A 136 22.21 1.55 4.29
CA SER A 136 22.86 2.05 3.08
C SER A 136 22.57 1.17 1.88
#